data_e2cc3d5e93533d3b9c714ac1b5b7920c
#
_entry.id   e2cc3d5e93533d3b9c714ac1b5b7920c
#
_cell.length_a   1.000
_cell.length_b   1.000
_cell.length_c   1.000
_cell.angle_alpha   90.00
_cell.angle_beta   90.00
_cell.angle_gamma   90.00
#
_symmetry.space_group_name_H-M   'P 1'
#
loop_
_entity.id
_entity.type
_entity.pdbx_description
1 polymer ?
#
loop_
_entity_poly.entity_id
_entity_poly.type
_entity_poly.pdbx_seq_one_letter_code
_entity_poly.pdbx_strand_id
1 'polypeptide(L)'
;MISTERLTHLKQLEAESIHIIREVVAEFSNPVMMYSVGKDSAVMLHLALKAFAPAKLPFPLLHVDTLWKFKEMIAFRDQRAKEEGFELLVHTNPEGVTMNISPFTHGSAVHTDIMKTQGLKQALNKYKFDAVFGGARRDEEKSRAKERIYSFRDKNHRWDPKNQRPELWNIYNGRVHKDESIRVFPISNWTELDIWQYIYLEQIPIVPLYFAAKRPVVEKDGVKIMVDDDRMPIGPDDVIKEEMVRFRTLGCYPLTGAVDSTATTLPEIIQEMLLTKTSERQGRVIDNDSAGSMEKKKIEGYF
;
A
#
# COMPACT_ATOMS: atom_id res chain seq x y z
N MET A 1 -26.45 6.79 2.68
CA MET A 1 -26.35 6.68 4.15
C MET A 1 -25.84 5.29 4.50
N ILE A 2 -24.86 5.18 5.40
CA ILE A 2 -24.37 3.89 5.91
C ILE A 2 -25.42 3.34 6.89
N SER A 3 -25.84 2.07 6.74
CA SER A 3 -26.81 1.46 7.65
C SER A 3 -26.24 1.26 9.06
N THR A 4 -27.11 1.12 10.06
CA THR A 4 -26.68 0.87 11.47
C THR A 4 -25.86 -0.42 11.60
N GLU A 5 -26.25 -1.49 10.89
CA GLU A 5 -25.49 -2.75 10.87
C GLU A 5 -24.08 -2.57 10.27
N ARG A 6 -24.01 -1.81 9.19
CA ARG A 6 -22.72 -1.51 8.52
C ARG A 6 -21.82 -0.65 9.40
N LEU A 7 -22.39 0.31 10.12
CA LEU A 7 -21.65 1.11 11.10
C LEU A 7 -21.09 0.24 12.24
N THR A 8 -21.88 -0.71 12.73
CA THR A 8 -21.44 -1.66 13.76
C THR A 8 -20.30 -2.54 13.25
N HIS A 9 -20.38 -3.02 12.01
CA HIS A 9 -19.32 -3.80 11.36
C HIS A 9 -18.02 -2.99 11.25
N LEU A 10 -18.07 -1.74 10.77
CA LEU A 10 -16.88 -0.88 10.68
C LEU A 10 -16.24 -0.60 12.04
N LYS A 11 -17.04 -0.42 13.09
CA LYS A 11 -16.53 -0.27 14.47
C LYS A 11 -15.86 -1.52 15.01
N GLN A 12 -16.35 -2.71 14.65
CA GLN A 12 -15.70 -3.97 15.00
C GLN A 12 -14.34 -4.12 14.32
N LEU A 13 -14.28 -3.82 13.01
CA LEU A 13 -13.03 -3.82 12.24
C LEU A 13 -12.01 -2.79 12.79
N GLU A 14 -12.48 -1.60 13.15
CA GLU A 14 -11.66 -0.57 13.80
C GLU A 14 -11.07 -1.08 15.12
N ALA A 15 -11.92 -1.64 15.99
CA ALA A 15 -11.50 -2.15 17.29
C ALA A 15 -10.48 -3.28 17.17
N GLU A 16 -10.69 -4.22 16.23
CA GLU A 16 -9.74 -5.30 15.92
C GLU A 16 -8.40 -4.74 15.46
N SER A 17 -8.41 -3.81 14.51
CA SER A 17 -7.19 -3.21 13.96
C SER A 17 -6.40 -2.43 15.02
N ILE A 18 -7.08 -1.65 15.86
CA ILE A 18 -6.47 -0.91 16.97
C ILE A 18 -5.86 -1.89 17.98
N HIS A 19 -6.55 -2.97 18.32
CA HIS A 19 -6.03 -4.03 19.19
C HIS A 19 -4.73 -4.62 18.63
N ILE A 20 -4.72 -5.04 17.36
CA ILE A 20 -3.53 -5.59 16.70
C ILE A 20 -2.36 -4.60 16.73
N ILE A 21 -2.60 -3.32 16.44
CA ILE A 21 -1.54 -2.29 16.45
C ILE A 21 -0.95 -2.14 17.85
N ARG A 22 -1.78 -2.12 18.89
CA ARG A 22 -1.33 -2.00 20.29
C ARG A 22 -0.56 -3.24 20.77
N GLU A 23 -1.02 -4.44 20.41
CA GLU A 23 -0.33 -5.70 20.75
C GLU A 23 1.10 -5.71 20.15
N VAL A 24 1.26 -5.31 18.88
CA VAL A 24 2.59 -5.25 18.25
C VAL A 24 3.52 -4.29 18.99
N VAL A 25 3.03 -3.11 19.38
CA VAL A 25 3.86 -2.15 20.12
C VAL A 25 4.22 -2.65 21.52
N ALA A 26 3.36 -3.47 22.13
CA ALA A 26 3.64 -4.08 23.43
C ALA A 26 4.64 -5.24 23.34
N GLU A 27 4.63 -6.01 22.23
CA GLU A 27 5.44 -7.23 22.09
C GLU A 27 6.79 -7.00 21.40
N PHE A 28 6.92 -5.99 20.54
CA PHE A 28 8.08 -5.76 19.70
C PHE A 28 8.86 -4.51 20.10
N SER A 29 10.18 -4.59 19.97
CA SER A 29 11.07 -3.51 20.43
C SER A 29 11.25 -2.39 19.42
N ASN A 30 11.09 -2.69 18.13
CA ASN A 30 11.38 -1.74 17.05
C ASN A 30 10.40 -1.88 15.87
N PRO A 31 9.12 -1.60 16.09
CA PRO A 31 8.13 -1.64 15.02
C PRO A 31 8.24 -0.47 14.06
N VAL A 32 7.76 -0.66 12.81
CA VAL A 32 7.65 0.38 11.78
C VAL A 32 6.37 0.19 10.98
N MET A 33 5.76 1.28 10.52
CA MET A 33 4.61 1.21 9.63
C MET A 33 4.99 1.60 8.20
N MET A 34 4.69 0.72 7.25
CA MET A 34 4.85 1.05 5.83
C MET A 34 3.86 2.14 5.41
N TYR A 35 4.38 3.21 4.83
CA TYR A 35 3.56 4.31 4.33
C TYR A 35 3.71 4.47 2.82
N SER A 36 2.85 3.75 2.09
CA SER A 36 2.83 3.78 0.62
C SER A 36 2.08 4.98 0.04
N VAL A 37 1.45 5.79 0.89
CA VAL A 37 0.59 6.94 0.55
C VAL A 37 -0.70 6.55 -0.19
N GLY A 38 -1.01 5.25 -0.27
CA GLY A 38 -2.27 4.75 -0.80
C GLY A 38 -3.41 4.80 0.24
N LYS A 39 -4.65 4.55 -0.20
CA LYS A 39 -5.85 4.54 0.65
C LYS A 39 -5.73 3.62 1.87
N ASP A 40 -5.19 2.43 1.67
CA ASP A 40 -5.03 1.43 2.73
C ASP A 40 -4.02 1.89 3.78
N SER A 41 -2.89 2.48 3.37
CA SER A 41 -1.90 3.06 4.30
C SER A 41 -2.40 4.34 4.98
N ALA A 42 -3.31 5.10 4.36
CA ALA A 42 -3.97 6.24 4.99
C ALA A 42 -4.92 5.79 6.11
N VAL A 43 -5.70 4.73 5.88
CA VAL A 43 -6.55 4.11 6.92
C VAL A 43 -5.69 3.55 8.05
N MET A 44 -4.59 2.85 7.76
CA MET A 44 -3.68 2.34 8.78
C MET A 44 -3.06 3.45 9.63
N LEU A 45 -2.63 4.56 9.01
CA LEU A 45 -2.12 5.72 9.75
C LEU A 45 -3.19 6.30 10.67
N HIS A 46 -4.42 6.47 10.18
CA HIS A 46 -5.54 6.96 10.98
C HIS A 46 -5.84 6.04 12.18
N LEU A 47 -5.89 4.72 11.96
CA LEU A 47 -6.08 3.73 13.03
C LEU A 47 -4.94 3.78 14.06
N ALA A 48 -3.71 3.96 13.63
CA ALA A 48 -2.56 4.09 14.52
C ALA A 48 -2.62 5.38 15.35
N LEU A 49 -2.97 6.50 14.74
CA LEU A 49 -3.18 7.77 15.47
C LEU A 49 -4.30 7.62 16.52
N LYS A 50 -5.43 6.98 16.18
CA LYS A 50 -6.50 6.66 17.14
C LYS A 50 -6.02 5.72 18.25
N ALA A 51 -5.21 4.71 17.91
CA ALA A 51 -4.71 3.72 18.87
C ALA A 51 -3.91 4.34 20.01
N PHE A 52 -3.18 5.42 19.74
CA PHE A 52 -2.27 6.04 20.71
C PHE A 52 -2.70 7.46 21.15
N ALA A 53 -3.81 7.99 20.62
CA ALA A 53 -4.29 9.30 21.03
C ALA A 53 -4.50 9.39 22.55
N PRO A 54 -4.09 10.50 23.22
CA PRO A 54 -3.54 11.74 22.64
C PRO A 54 -2.00 11.73 22.49
N ALA A 55 -1.33 10.59 22.74
CA ALA A 55 0.11 10.47 22.61
C ALA A 55 0.53 10.42 21.13
N LYS A 56 1.81 10.72 20.87
CA LYS A 56 2.41 10.54 19.54
C LYS A 56 2.54 9.06 19.19
N LEU A 57 2.67 8.77 17.89
CA LEU A 57 2.99 7.41 17.44
C LEU A 57 4.30 6.93 18.05
N PRO A 58 4.34 5.71 18.64
CA PRO A 58 5.54 5.17 19.27
C PRO A 58 6.50 4.50 18.26
N PHE A 59 6.26 4.64 16.98
CA PHE A 59 7.07 4.08 15.89
C PHE A 59 7.08 5.00 14.67
N PRO A 60 8.14 4.96 13.84
CA PRO A 60 8.21 5.74 12.61
C PRO A 60 7.38 5.13 11.49
N LEU A 61 7.10 5.94 10.47
CA LEU A 61 6.57 5.51 9.19
C LEU A 61 7.71 5.36 8.19
N LEU A 62 7.71 4.29 7.37
CA LEU A 62 8.70 4.04 6.34
C LEU A 62 8.09 4.15 4.95
N HIS A 63 8.61 5.06 4.15
CA HIS A 63 8.33 5.16 2.72
C HIS A 63 9.52 4.66 1.90
N VAL A 64 9.30 3.61 1.09
CA VAL A 64 10.29 3.18 0.10
C VAL A 64 10.05 3.96 -1.18
N ASP A 65 10.95 4.88 -1.46
CA ASP A 65 10.88 5.72 -2.65
C ASP A 65 11.58 5.03 -3.83
N THR A 66 10.81 4.80 -4.88
CA THR A 66 11.30 4.19 -6.12
C THR A 66 11.72 5.22 -7.18
N LEU A 67 11.69 6.51 -6.84
CA LEU A 67 11.90 7.67 -7.71
C LEU A 67 10.86 7.85 -8.83
N TRP A 68 9.88 6.95 -8.91
CA TRP A 68 8.83 6.94 -9.93
C TRP A 68 7.42 7.05 -9.33
N LYS A 69 7.30 7.75 -8.20
CA LYS A 69 6.01 8.07 -7.60
C LYS A 69 5.40 9.28 -8.28
N PHE A 70 4.07 9.38 -8.28
CA PHE A 70 3.37 10.59 -8.71
C PHE A 70 3.80 11.79 -7.86
N LYS A 71 3.97 12.96 -8.47
CA LYS A 71 4.31 14.21 -7.77
C LYS A 71 3.30 14.55 -6.68
N GLU A 72 2.00 14.35 -6.97
CA GLU A 72 0.92 14.56 -5.98
C GLU A 72 1.07 13.64 -4.75
N MET A 73 1.53 12.39 -4.93
CA MET A 73 1.77 11.47 -3.80
C MET A 73 2.90 11.98 -2.90
N ILE A 74 3.99 12.45 -3.48
CA ILE A 74 5.15 12.96 -2.72
C ILE A 74 4.75 14.21 -1.93
N ALA A 75 4.09 15.17 -2.59
CA ALA A 75 3.61 16.39 -1.95
C ALA A 75 2.64 16.07 -0.79
N PHE A 76 1.68 15.19 -1.01
CA PHE A 76 0.73 14.76 0.01
C PHE A 76 1.41 14.04 1.18
N ARG A 77 2.38 13.14 0.91
CA ARG A 77 3.17 12.45 1.94
C ARG A 77 3.84 13.43 2.89
N ASP A 78 4.55 14.41 2.32
CA ASP A 78 5.35 15.37 3.09
C ASP A 78 4.45 16.33 3.87
N GLN A 79 3.33 16.73 3.26
CA GLN A 79 2.30 17.52 3.94
C GLN A 79 1.73 16.77 5.15
N ARG A 80 1.31 15.51 4.99
CA ARG A 80 0.75 14.70 6.08
C ARG A 80 1.75 14.48 7.21
N ALA A 81 3.02 14.20 6.88
CA ALA A 81 4.06 14.04 7.89
C ALA A 81 4.23 15.31 8.75
N LYS A 82 4.16 16.48 8.13
CA LYS A 82 4.25 17.77 8.81
C LYS A 82 3.01 18.06 9.68
N GLU A 83 1.81 17.80 9.15
CA GLU A 83 0.54 18.09 9.84
C GLU A 83 0.35 17.21 11.07
N GLU A 84 0.59 15.91 10.97
CA GLU A 84 0.39 14.94 12.05
C GLU A 84 1.61 14.81 12.97
N GLY A 85 2.76 15.31 12.54
CA GLY A 85 3.99 15.33 13.32
C GLY A 85 4.57 13.95 13.60
N PHE A 86 4.32 12.94 12.76
CA PHE A 86 4.95 11.62 12.85
C PHE A 86 6.35 11.63 12.24
N GLU A 87 7.21 10.75 12.72
CA GLU A 87 8.52 10.51 12.13
C GLU A 87 8.37 9.77 10.80
N LEU A 88 8.89 10.36 9.71
CA LEU A 88 8.87 9.78 8.37
C LEU A 88 10.30 9.42 7.93
N LEU A 89 10.54 8.14 7.74
CA LEU A 89 11.77 7.61 7.14
C LEU A 89 11.53 7.39 5.64
N VAL A 90 12.33 8.03 4.81
CA VAL A 90 12.31 7.81 3.36
C VAL A 90 13.58 7.06 2.97
N HIS A 91 13.40 5.91 2.33
CA HIS A 91 14.52 5.09 1.85
C HIS A 91 14.43 4.87 0.34
N THR A 92 15.51 5.16 -0.35
CA THR A 92 15.72 4.87 -1.78
C THR A 92 16.87 3.90 -1.90
N ASN A 93 16.78 2.89 -2.76
CA ASN A 93 17.88 1.95 -3.00
C ASN A 93 19.05 2.66 -3.69
N PRO A 94 20.22 2.85 -3.02
CA PRO A 94 21.34 3.59 -3.59
C PRO A 94 21.98 2.87 -4.78
N GLU A 95 21.96 1.54 -4.81
CA GLU A 95 22.49 0.77 -5.94
C GLU A 95 21.61 0.99 -7.17
N GLY A 96 20.27 0.94 -7.01
CA GLY A 96 19.34 1.21 -8.09
C GLY A 96 19.43 2.64 -8.62
N VAL A 97 19.75 3.61 -7.76
CA VAL A 97 20.03 5.00 -8.19
C VAL A 97 21.30 5.05 -9.03
N THR A 98 22.40 4.43 -8.56
CA THR A 98 23.67 4.40 -9.30
C THR A 98 23.56 3.72 -10.65
N MET A 99 22.76 2.65 -10.73
CA MET A 99 22.48 1.93 -11.98
C MET A 99 21.44 2.62 -12.87
N ASN A 100 20.88 3.75 -12.43
CA ASN A 100 19.81 4.49 -13.12
C ASN A 100 18.63 3.59 -13.51
N ILE A 101 18.17 2.76 -12.57
CA ILE A 101 17.08 1.80 -12.78
C ILE A 101 15.76 2.52 -13.05
N SER A 102 15.18 2.28 -14.20
CA SER A 102 13.92 2.87 -14.65
C SER A 102 12.96 1.80 -15.15
N PRO A 103 11.63 1.98 -14.97
CA PRO A 103 10.64 1.05 -15.50
C PRO A 103 10.64 1.00 -17.04
N PHE A 104 11.11 2.06 -17.72
CA PHE A 104 11.18 2.14 -19.18
C PHE A 104 12.41 1.45 -19.78
N THR A 105 13.55 1.57 -19.12
CA THR A 105 14.82 1.01 -19.63
C THR A 105 15.09 -0.41 -19.18
N HIS A 106 14.58 -0.80 -18.01
CA HIS A 106 14.84 -2.11 -17.40
C HIS A 106 13.59 -2.97 -17.25
N GLY A 107 12.42 -2.43 -17.58
CA GLY A 107 11.13 -3.10 -17.43
C GLY A 107 10.58 -3.08 -16.01
N SER A 108 9.29 -3.38 -15.91
CA SER A 108 8.52 -3.31 -14.66
C SER A 108 9.04 -4.26 -13.58
N ALA A 109 9.43 -5.49 -13.98
CA ALA A 109 9.87 -6.53 -13.06
C ALA A 109 11.21 -6.17 -12.39
N VAL A 110 12.23 -5.80 -13.17
CA VAL A 110 13.56 -5.41 -12.66
C VAL A 110 13.47 -4.15 -11.80
N HIS A 111 12.74 -3.14 -12.27
CA HIS A 111 12.53 -1.91 -11.49
C HIS A 111 11.86 -2.22 -10.16
N THR A 112 10.81 -3.05 -10.13
CA THR A 112 10.11 -3.40 -8.89
C THR A 112 11.00 -4.21 -7.96
N ASP A 113 11.77 -5.16 -8.47
CA ASP A 113 12.68 -5.93 -7.62
C ASP A 113 13.74 -5.02 -7.00
N ILE A 114 14.50 -4.30 -7.79
CA ILE A 114 15.63 -3.50 -7.31
C ILE A 114 15.15 -2.32 -6.45
N MET A 115 14.27 -1.48 -7.00
CA MET A 115 13.92 -0.23 -6.32
C MET A 115 12.94 -0.42 -5.16
N LYS A 116 12.11 -1.46 -5.19
CA LYS A 116 11.08 -1.67 -4.17
C LYS A 116 11.41 -2.84 -3.25
N THR A 117 11.64 -4.05 -3.77
CA THR A 117 11.88 -5.25 -2.93
C THR A 117 13.24 -5.17 -2.23
N GLN A 118 14.32 -4.92 -2.97
CA GLN A 118 15.65 -4.79 -2.38
C GLN A 118 15.76 -3.51 -1.55
N GLY A 119 15.16 -2.39 -2.00
CA GLY A 119 15.08 -1.17 -1.22
C GLY A 119 14.40 -1.37 0.14
N LEU A 120 13.29 -2.11 0.19
CA LEU A 120 12.64 -2.47 1.44
C LEU A 120 13.57 -3.29 2.35
N LYS A 121 14.18 -4.35 1.83
CA LYS A 121 15.12 -5.19 2.61
C LYS A 121 16.28 -4.38 3.17
N GLN A 122 16.86 -3.48 2.37
CA GLN A 122 17.93 -2.57 2.81
C GLN A 122 17.47 -1.69 3.97
N ALA A 123 16.28 -1.09 3.87
CA ALA A 123 15.74 -0.27 4.94
C ALA A 123 15.50 -1.07 6.22
N LEU A 124 14.91 -2.26 6.12
CA LEU A 124 14.64 -3.11 7.27
C LEU A 124 15.93 -3.55 7.98
N ASN A 125 16.97 -3.92 7.23
CA ASN A 125 18.26 -4.30 7.76
C ASN A 125 19.00 -3.11 8.38
N LYS A 126 18.96 -1.94 7.72
CA LYS A 126 19.60 -0.71 8.18
C LYS A 126 19.07 -0.26 9.53
N TYR A 127 17.76 -0.27 9.69
CA TYR A 127 17.08 0.21 10.88
C TYR A 127 16.78 -0.92 11.89
N LYS A 128 17.00 -2.18 11.53
CA LYS A 128 16.78 -3.38 12.37
C LYS A 128 15.34 -3.51 12.90
N PHE A 129 14.36 -3.22 12.04
CA PHE A 129 12.95 -3.38 12.41
C PHE A 129 12.59 -4.86 12.61
N ASP A 130 11.94 -5.16 13.73
CA ASP A 130 11.48 -6.50 14.11
C ASP A 130 10.01 -6.76 13.77
N ALA A 131 9.19 -5.70 13.70
CA ALA A 131 7.81 -5.77 13.26
C ALA A 131 7.49 -4.68 12.22
N VAL A 132 6.78 -5.06 11.15
CA VAL A 132 6.49 -4.15 10.04
C VAL A 132 5.00 -4.20 9.70
N PHE A 133 4.28 -3.13 9.98
CA PHE A 133 2.88 -3.01 9.62
C PHE A 133 2.71 -2.79 8.12
N GLY A 134 1.78 -3.51 7.51
CA GLY A 134 1.43 -3.40 6.10
C GLY A 134 -0.07 -3.36 5.85
N GLY A 135 -0.47 -2.66 4.80
CA GLY A 135 -1.86 -2.43 4.43
C GLY A 135 -2.48 -3.54 3.56
N ALA A 136 -1.94 -4.75 3.57
CA ALA A 136 -2.48 -5.84 2.78
C ALA A 136 -3.80 -6.37 3.34
N ARG A 137 -4.75 -6.65 2.45
CA ARG A 137 -6.06 -7.20 2.76
C ARG A 137 -6.27 -8.54 2.08
N ARG A 138 -6.99 -9.47 2.72
CA ARG A 138 -7.33 -10.77 2.14
C ARG A 138 -8.21 -10.64 0.89
N ASP A 139 -8.98 -9.56 0.81
CA ASP A 139 -9.88 -9.23 -0.30
C ASP A 139 -9.14 -8.84 -1.59
N GLU A 140 -7.88 -8.37 -1.50
CA GLU A 140 -7.13 -7.87 -2.66
C GLU A 140 -6.88 -8.95 -3.72
N GLU A 141 -6.44 -10.14 -3.27
CA GLU A 141 -6.16 -11.27 -4.16
C GLU A 141 -6.03 -12.60 -3.40
N LYS A 142 -6.10 -13.72 -4.15
CA LYS A 142 -6.08 -15.08 -3.59
C LYS A 142 -4.83 -15.39 -2.76
N SER A 143 -3.66 -14.88 -3.13
CA SER A 143 -2.42 -15.13 -2.37
C SER A 143 -2.41 -14.44 -1.02
N ARG A 144 -3.11 -13.30 -0.88
CA ARG A 144 -3.28 -12.58 0.38
C ARG A 144 -4.18 -13.34 1.36
N ALA A 145 -5.16 -14.07 0.87
CA ALA A 145 -6.05 -14.88 1.71
C ALA A 145 -5.31 -15.99 2.48
N LYS A 146 -4.15 -16.44 1.99
CA LYS A 146 -3.31 -17.45 2.65
C LYS A 146 -2.43 -16.85 3.77
N GLU A 147 -2.26 -15.54 3.82
CA GLU A 147 -1.37 -14.88 4.76
C GLU A 147 -2.04 -14.67 6.12
N ARG A 148 -1.28 -14.82 7.18
CA ARG A 148 -1.73 -14.56 8.55
C ARG A 148 -1.67 -13.06 8.85
N ILE A 149 -2.36 -12.62 9.90
CA ILE A 149 -2.24 -11.26 10.42
C ILE A 149 -0.82 -11.02 10.92
N TYR A 150 -0.27 -11.98 11.70
CA TYR A 150 1.15 -12.03 12.07
C TYR A 150 1.88 -12.97 11.11
N SER A 151 2.46 -12.43 10.07
CA SER A 151 3.11 -13.19 8.99
C SER A 151 4.62 -13.21 9.18
N PHE A 152 5.14 -14.36 9.59
CA PHE A 152 6.55 -14.53 9.95
C PHE A 152 7.46 -14.50 8.72
N ARG A 153 8.64 -13.89 8.88
CA ARG A 153 9.71 -13.80 7.89
C ARG A 153 11.01 -14.33 8.49
N ASP A 154 11.71 -15.14 7.71
CA ASP A 154 13.05 -15.59 8.06
C ASP A 154 14.09 -14.44 8.02
N LYS A 155 15.34 -14.76 8.37
CA LYS A 155 16.46 -13.82 8.33
C LYS A 155 16.74 -13.19 6.96
N ASN A 156 16.20 -13.77 5.88
CA ASN A 156 16.28 -13.25 4.50
C ASN A 156 15.00 -12.50 4.09
N HIS A 157 14.11 -12.20 5.03
CA HIS A 157 12.79 -11.61 4.84
C HIS A 157 11.81 -12.48 4.01
N ARG A 158 12.06 -13.78 3.87
CA ARG A 158 11.24 -14.69 3.08
C ARG A 158 10.06 -15.21 3.88
N TRP A 159 8.92 -15.32 3.21
CA TRP A 159 7.73 -15.94 3.75
C TRP A 159 7.74 -17.45 3.50
N ASP A 160 7.53 -18.23 4.55
CA ASP A 160 7.31 -19.68 4.46
C ASP A 160 5.90 -20.00 4.95
N PRO A 161 4.97 -20.42 4.05
CA PRO A 161 3.59 -20.71 4.43
C PRO A 161 3.46 -21.90 5.38
N LYS A 162 4.46 -22.78 5.46
CA LYS A 162 4.46 -23.97 6.32
C LYS A 162 4.83 -23.64 7.77
N ASN A 163 5.56 -22.56 8.00
CA ASN A 163 6.05 -22.13 9.31
C ASN A 163 5.27 -20.94 9.88
N GLN A 164 4.00 -20.79 9.49
CA GLN A 164 3.12 -19.78 10.08
C GLN A 164 2.36 -20.34 11.28
N ARG A 165 2.09 -19.48 12.26
CA ARG A 165 1.37 -19.87 13.48
C ARG A 165 -0.14 -19.74 13.31
N PRO A 166 -0.95 -20.62 13.92
CA PRO A 166 -2.40 -20.48 13.94
C PRO A 166 -2.80 -19.23 14.75
N GLU A 167 -3.87 -18.56 14.31
CA GLU A 167 -4.45 -17.37 14.94
C GLU A 167 -5.87 -17.66 15.40
N LEU A 168 -6.01 -18.63 16.32
CA LEU A 168 -7.30 -19.03 16.87
C LEU A 168 -7.77 -17.96 17.86
N TRP A 169 -9.07 -17.65 17.83
CA TRP A 169 -9.72 -16.70 18.76
C TRP A 169 -9.09 -15.31 18.79
N ASN A 170 -8.49 -14.86 17.69
CA ASN A 170 -7.77 -13.58 17.60
C ASN A 170 -6.62 -13.43 18.61
N ILE A 171 -6.01 -14.56 19.01
CA ILE A 171 -4.82 -14.56 19.83
C ILE A 171 -3.60 -14.63 18.91
N TYR A 172 -2.73 -13.63 19.04
CA TYR A 172 -1.52 -13.50 18.23
C TYR A 172 -0.29 -13.89 19.05
N ASN A 173 0.63 -14.62 18.44
CA ASN A 173 1.88 -15.00 19.08
C ASN A 173 3.02 -14.32 18.32
N GLY A 174 3.54 -13.25 18.88
CA GLY A 174 4.60 -12.41 18.32
C GLY A 174 6.03 -12.93 18.53
N ARG A 175 6.23 -14.08 19.18
CA ARG A 175 7.58 -14.58 19.48
C ARG A 175 8.37 -14.85 18.19
N VAL A 176 9.43 -14.10 17.97
CA VAL A 176 10.40 -14.27 16.86
C VAL A 176 11.72 -14.83 17.36
N HIS A 177 12.43 -15.58 16.51
CA HIS A 177 13.79 -15.97 16.79
C HIS A 177 14.76 -14.85 16.38
N LYS A 178 16.01 -14.99 16.78
CA LYS A 178 17.06 -14.04 16.40
C LYS A 178 17.12 -13.90 14.88
N ASP A 179 17.17 -12.66 14.41
CA ASP A 179 17.22 -12.27 13.00
C ASP A 179 15.94 -12.56 12.19
N GLU A 180 14.87 -13.04 12.82
CA GLU A 180 13.53 -13.11 12.21
C GLU A 180 12.75 -11.81 12.44
N SER A 181 11.74 -11.58 11.63
CA SER A 181 10.82 -10.45 11.76
C SER A 181 9.39 -10.85 11.42
N ILE A 182 8.44 -10.00 11.72
CA ILE A 182 7.06 -10.21 11.28
C ILE A 182 6.58 -9.10 10.35
N ARG A 183 5.66 -9.47 9.46
CA ARG A 183 4.77 -8.52 8.77
C ARG A 183 3.42 -8.60 9.45
N VAL A 184 2.87 -7.46 9.84
CA VAL A 184 1.58 -7.39 10.52
C VAL A 184 0.58 -6.68 9.63
N PHE A 185 -0.60 -7.27 9.48
CA PHE A 185 -1.66 -6.78 8.60
C PHE A 185 -2.93 -6.42 9.38
N PRO A 186 -2.98 -5.26 10.06
CA PRO A 186 -4.09 -4.89 10.93
C PRO A 186 -5.44 -4.80 10.20
N ILE A 187 -5.42 -4.47 8.92
CA ILE A 187 -6.63 -4.36 8.08
C ILE A 187 -6.86 -5.59 7.19
N SER A 188 -6.27 -6.74 7.53
CA SER A 188 -6.35 -7.98 6.74
C SER A 188 -7.79 -8.42 6.45
N ASN A 189 -8.70 -8.22 7.41
CA ASN A 189 -10.11 -8.63 7.31
C ASN A 189 -11.04 -7.59 6.66
N TRP A 190 -10.50 -6.43 6.27
CA TRP A 190 -11.26 -5.37 5.61
C TRP A 190 -11.44 -5.65 4.12
N THR A 191 -12.60 -5.34 3.56
CA THR A 191 -12.82 -5.28 2.11
C THR A 191 -12.44 -3.90 1.55
N GLU A 192 -12.33 -3.80 0.22
CA GLU A 192 -12.12 -2.49 -0.42
C GLU A 192 -13.26 -1.52 -0.11
N LEU A 193 -14.49 -2.04 -0.04
CA LEU A 193 -15.67 -1.24 0.33
C LEU A 193 -15.60 -0.75 1.78
N ASP A 194 -15.10 -1.56 2.72
CA ASP A 194 -14.88 -1.14 4.11
C ASP A 194 -13.90 0.03 4.19
N ILE A 195 -12.79 -0.05 3.43
CA ILE A 195 -11.79 1.02 3.35
C ILE A 195 -12.44 2.34 2.89
N TRP A 196 -13.18 2.32 1.78
CA TRP A 196 -13.81 3.53 1.26
C TRP A 196 -14.89 4.10 2.16
N GLN A 197 -15.73 3.24 2.77
CA GLN A 197 -16.75 3.67 3.71
C GLN A 197 -16.14 4.24 4.99
N TYR A 198 -15.05 3.66 5.47
CA TYR A 198 -14.35 4.15 6.64
C TYR A 198 -13.65 5.49 6.37
N ILE A 199 -13.01 5.65 5.20
CA ILE A 199 -12.46 6.94 4.76
C ILE A 199 -13.54 8.02 4.74
N TYR A 200 -14.73 7.69 4.23
CA TYR A 200 -15.86 8.61 4.20
C TYR A 200 -16.39 8.95 5.60
N LEU A 201 -16.54 7.95 6.47
CA LEU A 201 -17.06 8.10 7.83
C LEU A 201 -16.14 8.95 8.70
N GLU A 202 -14.85 8.65 8.67
CA GLU A 202 -13.83 9.28 9.51
C GLU A 202 -13.18 10.53 8.84
N GLN A 203 -13.62 10.88 7.63
CA GLN A 203 -13.09 11.99 6.84
C GLN A 203 -11.56 11.93 6.68
N ILE A 204 -11.04 10.73 6.42
CA ILE A 204 -9.60 10.50 6.31
C ILE A 204 -9.06 11.19 5.06
N PRO A 205 -8.04 12.05 5.18
CA PRO A 205 -7.38 12.66 4.02
C PRO A 205 -6.71 11.61 3.15
N ILE A 206 -6.96 11.67 1.85
CA ILE A 206 -6.35 10.80 0.83
C ILE A 206 -5.81 11.62 -0.34
N VAL A 207 -4.92 11.01 -1.12
CA VAL A 207 -4.31 11.66 -2.29
C VAL A 207 -5.39 12.04 -3.31
N PRO A 208 -5.35 13.26 -3.89
CA PRO A 208 -6.33 13.71 -4.90
C PRO A 208 -6.43 12.82 -6.14
N LEU A 209 -5.42 12.00 -6.43
CA LEU A 209 -5.41 11.04 -7.54
C LEU A 209 -6.55 10.01 -7.49
N TYR A 210 -7.16 9.79 -6.33
CA TYR A 210 -8.33 8.92 -6.19
C TYR A 210 -9.62 9.52 -6.73
N PHE A 211 -9.68 10.84 -6.89
CA PHE A 211 -10.83 11.57 -7.42
C PHE A 211 -10.64 11.83 -8.92
N ALA A 212 -11.74 11.77 -9.68
CA ALA A 212 -11.73 12.07 -11.09
C ALA A 212 -11.34 13.52 -11.35
N ALA A 213 -10.40 13.71 -12.26
CA ALA A 213 -9.95 15.01 -12.73
C ALA A 213 -9.51 14.91 -14.19
N LYS A 214 -9.47 16.06 -14.90
CA LYS A 214 -8.83 16.12 -16.20
C LYS A 214 -7.33 15.96 -16.02
N ARG A 215 -6.76 14.95 -16.68
CA ARG A 215 -5.34 14.62 -16.58
C ARG A 215 -4.77 14.27 -17.94
N PRO A 216 -3.51 14.65 -18.24
CA PRO A 216 -2.84 14.22 -19.44
C PRO A 216 -2.54 12.72 -19.37
N VAL A 217 -3.10 11.96 -20.28
CA VAL A 217 -2.89 10.51 -20.38
C VAL A 217 -2.43 10.11 -21.78
N VAL A 218 -1.64 9.06 -21.84
CA VAL A 218 -1.31 8.34 -23.06
C VAL A 218 -1.77 6.91 -22.93
N GLU A 219 -2.32 6.34 -24.00
CA GLU A 219 -2.74 4.94 -24.04
C GLU A 219 -1.59 4.08 -24.57
N LYS A 220 -1.17 3.09 -23.76
CA LYS A 220 -0.16 2.09 -24.13
C LYS A 220 -0.70 0.68 -23.78
N ASP A 221 -0.74 -0.18 -24.79
CA ASP A 221 -1.24 -1.56 -24.64
C ASP A 221 -2.63 -1.65 -23.99
N GLY A 222 -3.53 -0.71 -24.33
CA GLY A 222 -4.89 -0.64 -23.77
C GLY A 222 -4.96 -0.12 -22.33
N VAL A 223 -3.86 0.40 -21.78
CA VAL A 223 -3.80 1.00 -20.45
C VAL A 223 -3.56 2.51 -20.56
N LYS A 224 -4.39 3.30 -19.89
CA LYS A 224 -4.21 4.74 -19.78
C LYS A 224 -3.17 5.06 -18.72
N ILE A 225 -2.05 5.62 -19.12
CA ILE A 225 -0.95 6.02 -18.25
C ILE A 225 -0.92 7.54 -18.17
N MET A 226 -0.96 8.09 -16.96
CA MET A 226 -0.84 9.54 -16.77
C MET A 226 0.59 10.00 -17.05
N VAL A 227 0.71 11.09 -17.81
CA VAL A 227 1.99 11.77 -18.06
C VAL A 227 2.24 12.73 -16.89
N ASP A 228 2.98 12.27 -15.88
CA ASP A 228 3.21 13.01 -14.62
C ASP A 228 4.42 13.95 -14.72
N ASP A 229 5.41 13.57 -15.54
CA ASP A 229 6.62 14.37 -15.77
C ASP A 229 7.26 14.08 -17.14
N ASP A 230 8.33 14.81 -17.45
CA ASP A 230 9.08 14.79 -18.72
C ASP A 230 10.00 13.56 -18.86
N ARG A 231 10.17 12.75 -17.84
CA ARG A 231 10.98 11.52 -17.89
C ARG A 231 10.27 10.37 -18.59
N MET A 232 8.97 10.49 -18.80
CA MET A 232 8.20 9.49 -19.54
C MET A 232 8.52 9.58 -21.03
N PRO A 233 9.04 8.52 -21.67
CA PRO A 233 9.30 8.55 -23.10
C PRO A 233 7.98 8.56 -23.88
N ILE A 234 7.79 9.64 -24.65
CA ILE A 234 6.65 9.81 -25.56
C ILE A 234 7.17 9.54 -26.97
N GLY A 235 6.63 8.50 -27.61
CA GLY A 235 6.97 8.15 -28.99
C GLY A 235 6.26 9.05 -30.02
N PRO A 236 6.69 8.99 -31.29
CA PRO A 236 6.08 9.82 -32.33
C PRO A 236 4.61 9.51 -32.62
N ASP A 237 4.19 8.27 -32.30
CA ASP A 237 2.81 7.79 -32.48
C ASP A 237 1.94 7.95 -31.20
N ASP A 238 2.55 8.34 -30.09
CA ASP A 238 1.85 8.54 -28.83
C ASP A 238 1.04 9.85 -28.87
N VAL A 239 -0.25 9.77 -28.61
CA VAL A 239 -1.12 10.95 -28.52
C VAL A 239 -1.49 11.20 -27.06
N ILE A 240 -1.00 12.32 -26.52
CA ILE A 240 -1.40 12.75 -25.17
C ILE A 240 -2.78 13.41 -25.26
N LYS A 241 -3.73 12.94 -24.45
CA LYS A 241 -5.10 13.46 -24.37
C LYS A 241 -5.41 13.91 -22.95
N GLU A 242 -6.15 15.00 -22.82
CA GLU A 242 -6.73 15.43 -21.55
C GLU A 242 -8.05 14.67 -21.32
N GLU A 243 -8.06 13.73 -20.38
CA GLU A 243 -9.22 12.88 -20.10
C GLU A 243 -9.64 12.94 -18.63
N MET A 244 -10.93 12.74 -18.37
CA MET A 244 -11.46 12.61 -17.02
C MET A 244 -11.16 11.21 -16.48
N VAL A 245 -10.16 11.12 -15.63
CA VAL A 245 -9.68 9.86 -15.09
C VAL A 245 -9.39 9.95 -13.60
N ARG A 246 -9.43 8.81 -12.92
CA ARG A 246 -8.96 8.61 -11.55
C ARG A 246 -8.14 7.33 -11.42
N PHE A 247 -7.55 7.13 -10.25
CA PHE A 247 -6.84 5.90 -9.93
C PHE A 247 -7.59 5.08 -8.88
N ARG A 248 -7.65 3.76 -9.02
CA ARG A 248 -8.18 2.84 -8.00
C ARG A 248 -7.09 2.40 -7.02
N THR A 249 -5.86 2.29 -7.51
CA THR A 249 -4.67 1.97 -6.71
C THR A 249 -3.54 2.90 -7.10
N LEU A 250 -2.62 3.16 -6.19
CA LEU A 250 -1.46 4.01 -6.43
C LEU A 250 -0.17 3.20 -6.28
N GLY A 251 0.77 3.46 -7.19
CA GLY A 251 2.07 2.82 -7.24
C GLY A 251 3.13 3.72 -7.86
N CYS A 252 3.97 3.17 -8.73
CA CYS A 252 4.82 3.96 -9.63
C CYS A 252 3.95 4.45 -10.79
N TYR A 253 4.03 5.73 -11.15
CA TYR A 253 3.11 6.30 -12.15
C TYR A 253 3.16 5.59 -13.51
N PRO A 254 4.32 5.15 -14.04
CA PRO A 254 4.33 4.46 -15.33
C PRO A 254 3.76 3.04 -15.29
N LEU A 255 3.57 2.48 -14.09
CA LEU A 255 3.10 1.11 -13.87
C LEU A 255 1.68 1.06 -13.29
N THR A 256 1.01 2.22 -13.24
CA THR A 256 -0.31 2.37 -12.64
C THR A 256 -1.27 2.92 -13.66
N GLY A 257 -2.22 2.11 -14.12
CA GLY A 257 -3.26 2.52 -15.06
C GLY A 257 -4.30 3.41 -14.39
N ALA A 258 -4.71 4.45 -15.12
CA ALA A 258 -5.87 5.25 -14.80
C ALA A 258 -7.14 4.61 -15.37
N VAL A 259 -8.29 4.91 -14.77
CA VAL A 259 -9.61 4.48 -15.23
C VAL A 259 -10.48 5.69 -15.54
N ASP A 260 -11.30 5.58 -16.58
CA ASP A 260 -12.31 6.59 -16.87
C ASP A 260 -13.31 6.68 -15.73
N SER A 261 -13.56 7.87 -15.27
CA SER A 261 -14.48 8.11 -14.16
C SER A 261 -14.90 9.58 -14.11
N THR A 262 -16.08 9.80 -13.62
CA THR A 262 -16.61 11.14 -13.29
C THR A 262 -16.73 11.34 -11.78
N ALA A 263 -16.32 10.36 -10.96
CA ALA A 263 -16.45 10.40 -9.51
C ALA A 263 -15.44 11.40 -8.90
N THR A 264 -15.93 12.55 -8.49
CA THR A 264 -15.17 13.65 -7.88
C THR A 264 -15.30 13.70 -6.37
N THR A 265 -16.17 12.88 -5.80
CA THR A 265 -16.47 12.81 -4.35
C THR A 265 -16.41 11.38 -3.83
N LEU A 266 -16.18 11.21 -2.52
CA LEU A 266 -16.19 9.89 -1.87
C LEU A 266 -17.50 9.11 -2.06
N PRO A 267 -18.70 9.71 -1.93
CA PRO A 267 -19.95 9.02 -2.21
C PRO A 267 -20.03 8.46 -3.63
N GLU A 268 -19.56 9.21 -4.64
CA GLU A 268 -19.53 8.77 -6.03
C GLU A 268 -18.55 7.61 -6.24
N ILE A 269 -17.36 7.65 -5.61
CA ILE A 269 -16.41 6.54 -5.62
C ILE A 269 -17.04 5.27 -5.01
N ILE A 270 -17.71 5.40 -3.86
CA ILE A 270 -18.40 4.29 -3.20
C ILE A 270 -19.49 3.72 -4.11
N GLN A 271 -20.25 4.58 -4.80
CA GLN A 271 -21.26 4.15 -5.75
C GLN A 271 -20.67 3.37 -6.94
N GLU A 272 -19.58 3.86 -7.52
CA GLU A 272 -18.84 3.14 -8.57
C GLU A 272 -18.37 1.76 -8.07
N MET A 273 -17.85 1.70 -6.84
CA MET A 273 -17.39 0.45 -6.22
C MET A 273 -18.50 -0.60 -6.11
N LEU A 274 -19.71 -0.19 -5.72
CA LEU A 274 -20.87 -1.09 -5.61
C LEU A 274 -21.30 -1.65 -6.96
N LEU A 275 -21.06 -0.94 -8.05
CA LEU A 275 -21.38 -1.35 -9.43
C LEU A 275 -20.26 -2.16 -10.08
N THR A 276 -19.03 -2.11 -9.55
CA THR A 276 -17.87 -2.73 -10.16
C THR A 276 -17.74 -4.20 -9.75
N LYS A 277 -17.57 -5.08 -10.76
CA LYS A 277 -17.34 -6.54 -10.56
C LYS A 277 -15.89 -6.95 -10.64
N THR A 278 -14.97 -6.01 -10.87
CA THR A 278 -13.54 -6.27 -11.12
C THR A 278 -12.68 -5.91 -9.93
N SER A 279 -11.62 -6.69 -9.68
CA SER A 279 -10.64 -6.41 -8.63
C SER A 279 -9.95 -5.05 -8.86
N GLU A 280 -9.61 -4.36 -7.78
CA GLU A 280 -8.87 -3.09 -7.81
C GLU A 280 -7.49 -3.21 -8.48
N ARG A 281 -6.90 -4.39 -8.51
CA ARG A 281 -5.57 -4.65 -9.08
C ARG A 281 -5.56 -4.84 -10.59
N GLN A 282 -6.71 -4.98 -11.23
CA GLN A 282 -6.82 -5.26 -12.66
C GLN A 282 -6.20 -4.17 -13.57
N GLY A 283 -6.00 -2.95 -13.07
CA GLY A 283 -5.33 -1.86 -13.80
C GLY A 283 -3.81 -1.77 -13.60
N ARG A 284 -3.18 -2.73 -12.89
CA ARG A 284 -1.73 -2.72 -12.68
C ARG A 284 -1.01 -3.49 -13.77
N VAL A 285 -0.13 -2.82 -14.51
CA VAL A 285 0.70 -3.42 -15.56
C VAL A 285 1.50 -4.62 -15.06
N ILE A 286 2.03 -4.55 -13.83
CA ILE A 286 2.87 -5.59 -13.25
C ILE A 286 2.13 -6.89 -12.89
N ASP A 287 0.81 -6.86 -12.73
CA ASP A 287 0.04 -8.05 -12.35
C ASP A 287 -0.35 -8.89 -13.57
N ASN A 288 -0.13 -8.39 -14.78
CA ASN A 288 -0.34 -9.11 -16.04
C ASN A 288 0.81 -10.08 -16.40
N ASP A 289 1.95 -10.00 -15.68
CA ASP A 289 3.19 -10.69 -16.06
C ASP A 289 3.20 -12.21 -15.78
N SER A 290 2.40 -12.73 -14.85
CA SER A 290 2.18 -14.20 -14.68
C SER A 290 1.20 -14.57 -13.58
N ALA A 291 0.48 -15.70 -13.72
CA ALA A 291 -0.34 -16.28 -12.66
C ALA A 291 0.55 -16.68 -11.45
N GLY A 292 0.18 -16.22 -10.25
CA GLY A 292 0.93 -16.49 -9.00
C GLY A 292 2.12 -15.57 -8.74
N SER A 293 2.28 -14.48 -9.48
CA SER A 293 3.39 -13.53 -9.34
C SER A 293 3.57 -12.99 -7.91
N MET A 294 2.48 -12.75 -7.18
CA MET A 294 2.56 -12.23 -5.81
C MET A 294 3.03 -13.27 -4.78
N GLU A 295 2.63 -14.54 -4.91
CA GLU A 295 3.13 -15.59 -4.01
C GLU A 295 4.64 -15.76 -4.18
N LYS A 296 5.12 -15.72 -5.41
CA LYS A 296 6.54 -15.75 -5.74
C LYS A 296 7.30 -14.54 -5.15
N LYS A 297 6.74 -13.33 -5.29
CA LYS A 297 7.31 -12.10 -4.72
C LYS A 297 7.39 -12.13 -3.19
N LYS A 298 6.43 -12.74 -2.49
CA LYS A 298 6.50 -12.93 -1.02
C LYS A 298 7.64 -13.87 -0.60
N ILE A 299 7.85 -14.95 -1.36
CA ILE A 299 8.99 -15.85 -1.15
C ILE A 299 10.31 -15.11 -1.37
N GLU A 300 10.35 -14.15 -2.29
CA GLU A 300 11.50 -13.28 -2.56
C GLU A 300 11.69 -12.18 -1.50
N GLY A 301 10.75 -12.03 -0.56
CA GLY A 301 10.82 -11.04 0.53
C GLY A 301 10.07 -9.74 0.26
N TYR A 302 9.21 -9.72 -0.77
CA TYR A 302 8.29 -8.61 -1.00
C TYR A 302 7.15 -8.60 0.05
N PHE A 303 6.48 -7.44 0.14
CA PHE A 303 5.38 -7.20 1.08
C PHE A 303 4.08 -7.84 0.61
#